data_54861529f3890ac96cb0593fdc198bc7
#
_entry.id   54861529f3890ac96cb0593fdc198bc7
#
_cell.length_a   1.000
_cell.length_b   1.000
_cell.length_c   1.000
_cell.angle_alpha   90.00
_cell.angle_beta   90.00
_cell.angle_gamma   90.00
#
_symmetry.space_group_name_H-M   'P 1'
#
loop_
_entity.id
_entity.type
_entity.pdbx_description
1 polymer ?
#
loop_
_entity_poly.entity_id
_entity_poly.type
_entity_poly.pdbx_seq_one_letter_code
_entity_poly.pdbx_strand_id
1 'polypeptide(L)'
;MLLCSWNIKNFGTLKDRTAESLYYIAEIINAFDIVAVQEVNTNLSDFKKVLRLLGSHWKHTLTDTTEGNAGNDERFGFIYDSRRVTHSGLSGEIVISPELIQNNPIVSQLKRTPIFTGFESGWRKFSIVSVHLHPGDGTNDKAIRKEEVRLLIEVLKKKLKVPETEYRNMIILGDTNLYEDDTDIVKIITDTQFEESNGLIGKFTNTSLNQIYDRIFLNVDDYFKIATDENGTEKGGVFNLFEYVYQNTPTEIAQYHHLMLEHKDDPSTLTSDAKFQSYFNAYWKRNQISDHLPVWLEIQTESSDEFLSIKLNKM
;
A
#
# COMPACT_ATOMS: atom_id res chain seq x y z
N MET A 1 -12.67 -7.59 8.55
CA MET A 1 -12.31 -7.02 7.23
C MET A 1 -10.80 -6.98 7.11
N LEU A 2 -10.27 -7.52 6.01
CA LEU A 2 -8.84 -7.52 5.72
C LEU A 2 -8.49 -6.31 4.83
N LEU A 3 -7.79 -5.34 5.41
CA LEU A 3 -7.24 -4.17 4.72
C LEU A 3 -5.80 -4.47 4.31
N CYS A 4 -5.47 -4.22 3.05
CA CYS A 4 -4.13 -4.37 2.50
C CYS A 4 -3.64 -3.08 1.86
N SER A 5 -2.34 -2.82 1.94
CA SER A 5 -1.61 -1.87 1.10
C SER A 5 -0.53 -2.61 0.32
N TRP A 6 -0.43 -2.34 -0.96
CA TRP A 6 0.54 -2.99 -1.81
C TRP A 6 1.02 -2.10 -2.96
N ASN A 7 2.27 -1.72 -2.93
CA ASN A 7 2.93 -1.17 -4.11
C ASN A 7 3.14 -2.32 -5.11
N ILE A 8 2.36 -2.34 -6.19
CA ILE A 8 2.53 -3.32 -7.28
C ILE A 8 3.35 -2.65 -8.37
N LYS A 9 4.63 -2.97 -8.38
CA LYS A 9 5.62 -2.37 -9.25
C LYS A 9 5.12 -2.13 -10.67
N ASN A 10 5.04 -0.85 -11.08
CA ASN A 10 4.60 -0.46 -12.43
C ASN A 10 3.34 -1.21 -12.88
N PHE A 11 2.27 -1.16 -12.08
CA PHE A 11 1.04 -1.92 -12.34
C PHE A 11 0.26 -1.37 -13.53
N GLY A 12 0.64 -1.83 -14.70
CA GLY A 12 0.07 -1.43 -15.99
C GLY A 12 0.45 -2.45 -17.04
N THR A 13 1.10 -2.01 -18.11
CA THR A 13 1.72 -2.90 -19.09
C THR A 13 3.22 -2.90 -18.85
N LEU A 14 3.73 -3.88 -18.11
CA LEU A 14 5.15 -4.22 -18.17
C LEU A 14 5.35 -5.15 -19.36
N LYS A 15 6.31 -4.81 -20.22
CA LYS A 15 6.67 -5.62 -21.40
C LYS A 15 6.91 -7.09 -21.05
N ASP A 16 7.40 -7.32 -19.85
CA ASP A 16 7.95 -8.59 -19.42
C ASP A 16 7.08 -9.32 -18.39
N ARG A 17 5.94 -8.75 -17.97
CA ARG A 17 5.02 -9.40 -17.04
C ARG A 17 4.21 -10.47 -17.75
N THR A 18 4.33 -11.70 -17.28
CA THR A 18 3.61 -12.85 -17.85
C THR A 18 2.13 -12.84 -17.49
N ALA A 19 1.32 -13.58 -18.24
CA ALA A 19 -0.09 -13.79 -17.89
C ALA A 19 -0.23 -14.51 -16.54
N GLU A 20 0.67 -15.44 -16.24
CA GLU A 20 0.74 -16.17 -14.97
C GLU A 20 0.88 -15.21 -13.77
N SER A 21 1.75 -14.21 -13.89
CA SER A 21 1.92 -13.17 -12.85
C SER A 21 0.61 -12.44 -12.53
N LEU A 22 -0.23 -12.19 -13.54
CA LEU A 22 -1.52 -11.52 -13.36
C LEU A 22 -2.52 -12.41 -12.61
N TYR A 23 -2.47 -13.74 -12.80
CA TYR A 23 -3.26 -14.67 -12.00
C TYR A 23 -2.80 -14.65 -10.54
N TYR A 24 -1.50 -14.69 -10.28
CA TYR A 24 -0.96 -14.60 -8.91
C TYR A 24 -1.34 -13.27 -8.24
N ILE A 25 -1.24 -12.15 -8.95
CA ILE A 25 -1.66 -10.83 -8.42
C ILE A 25 -3.16 -10.85 -8.09
N ALA A 26 -4.00 -11.44 -8.96
CA ALA A 26 -5.44 -11.55 -8.70
C ALA A 26 -5.73 -12.41 -7.47
N GLU A 27 -5.09 -13.57 -7.32
CA GLU A 27 -5.27 -14.46 -6.16
C GLU A 27 -4.80 -13.79 -4.86
N ILE A 28 -3.70 -13.05 -4.88
CA ILE A 28 -3.22 -12.30 -3.72
C ILE A 28 -4.23 -11.22 -3.34
N ILE A 29 -4.73 -10.44 -4.30
CA ILE A 29 -5.75 -9.40 -4.05
C ILE A 29 -7.03 -10.05 -3.50
N ASN A 30 -7.45 -11.19 -4.03
CA ASN A 30 -8.64 -11.93 -3.62
C ASN A 30 -8.60 -12.44 -2.16
N ALA A 31 -7.42 -12.50 -1.56
CA ALA A 31 -7.27 -12.84 -0.13
C ALA A 31 -7.67 -11.70 0.82
N PHE A 32 -7.89 -10.49 0.33
CA PHE A 32 -8.22 -9.30 1.11
C PHE A 32 -9.63 -8.79 0.77
N ASP A 33 -10.16 -7.89 1.59
CA ASP A 33 -11.47 -7.26 1.33
C ASP A 33 -11.31 -5.90 0.63
N ILE A 34 -10.20 -5.23 0.88
CA ILE A 34 -9.80 -3.97 0.25
C ILE A 34 -8.28 -3.89 0.13
N VAL A 35 -7.79 -3.52 -1.03
CA VAL A 35 -6.37 -3.33 -1.33
C VAL A 35 -6.14 -1.91 -1.86
N ALA A 36 -5.34 -1.13 -1.15
CA ALA A 36 -4.80 0.12 -1.65
C ALA A 36 -3.57 -0.19 -2.50
N VAL A 37 -3.56 0.25 -3.76
CA VAL A 37 -2.52 -0.06 -4.73
C VAL A 37 -1.78 1.22 -5.11
N GLN A 38 -0.45 1.18 -5.08
CA GLN A 38 0.44 2.22 -5.57
C GLN A 38 1.09 1.77 -6.90
N GLU A 39 1.70 2.71 -7.60
CA GLU A 39 2.35 2.53 -8.90
C GLU A 39 1.42 2.01 -10.03
N VAL A 40 0.15 2.39 -10.01
CA VAL A 40 -0.73 2.07 -11.13
C VAL A 40 -0.42 2.99 -12.31
N ASN A 41 0.10 2.43 -13.39
CA ASN A 41 0.58 3.17 -14.55
C ASN A 41 -0.56 3.78 -15.38
N THR A 42 -0.17 4.69 -16.29
CA THR A 42 -1.07 5.28 -17.31
C THR A 42 -1.78 4.21 -18.14
N ASN A 43 -1.06 3.17 -18.56
CA ASN A 43 -1.65 2.02 -19.23
C ASN A 43 -2.28 1.07 -18.21
N LEU A 44 -3.59 0.89 -18.32
CA LEU A 44 -4.38 0.08 -17.36
C LEU A 44 -4.63 -1.36 -17.86
N SER A 45 -3.91 -1.88 -18.87
CA SER A 45 -4.27 -3.17 -19.45
C SER A 45 -4.13 -4.33 -18.46
N ASP A 46 -3.05 -4.40 -17.70
CA ASP A 46 -2.85 -5.45 -16.68
C ASP A 46 -3.80 -5.27 -15.50
N PHE A 47 -3.97 -4.04 -15.03
CA PHE A 47 -4.97 -3.70 -14.02
C PHE A 47 -6.38 -4.20 -14.40
N LYS A 48 -6.82 -3.90 -15.64
CA LYS A 48 -8.13 -4.36 -16.16
C LYS A 48 -8.20 -5.89 -16.33
N LYS A 49 -7.10 -6.56 -16.65
CA LYS A 49 -7.05 -8.03 -16.70
C LYS A 49 -7.24 -8.61 -15.30
N VAL A 50 -6.53 -8.09 -14.29
CA VAL A 50 -6.67 -8.52 -12.89
C VAL A 50 -8.11 -8.31 -12.41
N LEU A 51 -8.73 -7.16 -12.66
CA LEU A 51 -10.13 -6.92 -12.31
C LEU A 51 -11.10 -7.93 -12.94
N ARG A 52 -10.85 -8.34 -14.19
CA ARG A 52 -11.67 -9.37 -14.84
C ARG A 52 -11.50 -10.74 -14.18
N LEU A 53 -10.29 -11.08 -13.76
CA LEU A 53 -10.01 -12.33 -13.04
C LEU A 53 -10.70 -12.36 -11.67
N LEU A 54 -10.70 -11.24 -10.95
CA LEU A 54 -11.37 -11.08 -9.67
C LEU A 54 -12.90 -11.20 -9.76
N GLY A 55 -13.49 -10.79 -10.88
CA GLY A 55 -14.93 -10.91 -11.12
C GLY A 55 -15.75 -9.65 -10.82
N SER A 56 -17.05 -9.72 -11.12
CA SER A 56 -17.94 -8.54 -11.21
C SER A 56 -18.27 -7.86 -9.87
N HIS A 57 -18.07 -8.55 -8.74
CA HIS A 57 -18.28 -8.00 -7.40
C HIS A 57 -17.10 -7.15 -6.92
N TRP A 58 -15.96 -7.28 -7.56
CA TRP A 58 -14.82 -6.41 -7.28
C TRP A 58 -15.01 -5.06 -7.98
N LYS A 59 -14.80 -4.01 -7.19
CA LYS A 59 -14.87 -2.61 -7.64
C LYS A 59 -13.54 -1.93 -7.45
N HIS A 60 -13.38 -0.78 -8.09
CA HIS A 60 -12.15 0.00 -7.96
C HIS A 60 -12.42 1.49 -8.04
N THR A 61 -11.51 2.25 -7.46
CA THR A 61 -11.39 3.70 -7.60
C THR A 61 -9.95 4.01 -7.96
N LEU A 62 -9.71 4.91 -8.90
CA LEU A 62 -8.37 5.36 -9.32
C LEU A 62 -8.30 6.88 -9.24
N THR A 63 -7.12 7.42 -8.94
CA THR A 63 -6.80 8.83 -9.24
C THR A 63 -6.59 9.03 -10.73
N ASP A 64 -6.48 10.28 -11.16
CA ASP A 64 -5.82 10.57 -12.42
C ASP A 64 -4.30 10.39 -12.29
N THR A 65 -3.59 10.41 -13.40
CA THR A 65 -2.12 10.35 -13.40
C THR A 65 -1.55 11.61 -12.80
N THR A 66 -0.53 11.46 -11.95
CA THR A 66 0.23 12.59 -11.48
C THR A 66 1.05 13.17 -12.62
N GLU A 67 0.64 14.32 -13.15
CA GLU A 67 1.35 14.99 -14.23
C GLU A 67 2.62 15.68 -13.72
N GLY A 68 3.65 15.75 -14.59
CA GLY A 68 4.90 16.44 -14.35
C GLY A 68 6.11 15.53 -14.17
N ASN A 69 7.30 16.13 -14.26
CA ASN A 69 8.58 15.41 -14.25
C ASN A 69 8.90 14.62 -12.96
N ALA A 70 8.09 14.77 -11.93
CA ALA A 70 8.33 14.17 -10.62
C ALA A 70 7.42 12.98 -10.31
N GLY A 71 6.24 12.85 -10.95
CA GLY A 71 5.19 11.91 -10.55
C GLY A 71 5.28 10.52 -11.18
N ASN A 72 6.17 10.29 -12.16
CA ASN A 72 6.33 9.04 -12.91
C ASN A 72 5.05 8.57 -13.63
N ASP A 73 4.06 9.45 -13.87
CA ASP A 73 2.75 9.13 -14.46
C ASP A 73 1.99 8.04 -13.68
N GLU A 74 2.19 7.96 -12.37
CA GLU A 74 1.59 6.98 -11.49
C GLU A 74 0.20 7.42 -11.02
N ARG A 75 -0.65 6.43 -10.73
CA ARG A 75 -1.94 6.57 -10.04
C ARG A 75 -1.94 5.81 -8.72
N PHE A 76 -2.78 6.27 -7.81
CA PHE A 76 -3.25 5.48 -6.69
C PHE A 76 -4.54 4.78 -7.04
N GLY A 77 -4.76 3.60 -6.49
CA GLY A 77 -6.00 2.87 -6.66
C GLY A 77 -6.44 2.16 -5.40
N PHE A 78 -7.75 1.89 -5.34
CA PHE A 78 -8.33 0.96 -4.39
C PHE A 78 -9.08 -0.11 -5.17
N ILE A 79 -8.86 -1.37 -4.83
CA ILE A 79 -9.59 -2.53 -5.35
C ILE A 79 -10.29 -3.16 -4.15
N TYR A 80 -11.61 -3.35 -4.21
CA TYR A 80 -12.37 -3.82 -3.06
C TYR A 80 -13.53 -4.74 -3.45
N ASP A 81 -13.83 -5.70 -2.57
CA ASP A 81 -14.98 -6.58 -2.68
C ASP A 81 -16.24 -5.84 -2.22
N SER A 82 -17.11 -5.47 -3.17
CA SER A 82 -18.33 -4.71 -2.90
C SER A 82 -19.38 -5.47 -2.07
N ARG A 83 -19.17 -6.74 -1.78
CA ARG A 83 -20.02 -7.51 -0.85
C ARG A 83 -19.67 -7.24 0.60
N ARG A 84 -18.45 -6.74 0.87
CA ARG A 84 -17.90 -6.49 2.21
C ARG A 84 -17.55 -5.04 2.48
N VAL A 85 -17.18 -4.31 1.45
CA VAL A 85 -16.73 -2.90 1.55
C VAL A 85 -17.53 -2.06 0.57
N THR A 86 -18.04 -0.94 1.06
CA THR A 86 -18.76 0.05 0.26
C THR A 86 -17.95 1.34 0.19
N HIS A 87 -17.79 1.91 -0.99
CA HIS A 87 -17.23 3.24 -1.17
C HIS A 87 -18.25 4.29 -0.71
N SER A 88 -17.86 5.22 0.16
CA SER A 88 -18.77 6.21 0.76
C SER A 88 -19.25 7.29 -0.21
N GLY A 89 -18.69 7.36 -1.40
CA GLY A 89 -18.91 8.45 -2.37
C GLY A 89 -17.90 9.58 -2.24
N LEU A 90 -17.13 9.63 -1.15
CA LEU A 90 -16.10 10.65 -0.94
C LEU A 90 -14.74 10.16 -1.42
N SER A 91 -14.15 10.85 -2.39
CA SER A 91 -12.79 10.61 -2.86
C SER A 91 -12.20 11.91 -3.40
N GLY A 92 -10.91 12.12 -3.18
CA GLY A 92 -10.22 13.30 -3.68
C GLY A 92 -8.71 13.24 -3.44
N GLU A 93 -7.99 14.05 -4.17
CA GLU A 93 -6.55 14.20 -4.00
C GLU A 93 -6.23 15.23 -2.91
N ILE A 94 -5.16 14.99 -2.16
CA ILE A 94 -4.68 15.91 -1.13
C ILE A 94 -3.65 16.84 -1.73
N VAL A 95 -4.11 17.99 -2.19
CA VAL A 95 -3.25 19.07 -2.68
C VAL A 95 -2.85 19.98 -1.52
N ILE A 96 -1.56 20.28 -1.41
CA ILE A 96 -1.05 21.20 -0.38
C ILE A 96 -1.41 22.65 -0.76
N SER A 97 -2.00 23.37 0.18
CA SER A 97 -2.42 24.75 -0.09
C SER A 97 -1.21 25.69 -0.30
N PRO A 98 -1.34 26.69 -1.16
CA PRO A 98 -0.26 27.64 -1.44
C PRO A 98 0.33 28.30 -0.18
N GLU A 99 -0.48 28.57 0.85
CA GLU A 99 -0.01 29.20 2.09
C GLU A 99 1.01 28.33 2.85
N LEU A 100 0.93 26.99 2.72
CA LEU A 100 1.85 26.07 3.38
C LEU A 100 3.18 25.92 2.65
N ILE A 101 3.22 26.25 1.34
CA ILE A 101 4.38 26.04 0.48
C ILE A 101 5.00 27.33 -0.08
N GLN A 102 4.36 28.49 0.11
CA GLN A 102 4.77 29.76 -0.51
C GLN A 102 6.25 30.13 -0.31
N ASN A 103 6.83 29.76 0.83
CA ASN A 103 8.25 30.01 1.14
C ASN A 103 9.00 28.71 1.45
N ASN A 104 8.49 27.58 0.98
CA ASN A 104 9.13 26.30 1.21
C ASN A 104 10.29 26.11 0.20
N PRO A 105 11.55 26.03 0.66
CA PRO A 105 12.70 25.93 -0.25
C PRO A 105 12.91 24.48 -0.76
N ILE A 106 12.20 23.50 -0.21
CA ILE A 106 12.44 22.07 -0.44
C ILE A 106 11.37 21.46 -1.32
N VAL A 107 10.09 21.73 -1.03
CA VAL A 107 8.95 21.09 -1.67
C VAL A 107 7.94 22.12 -2.13
N SER A 108 7.60 22.11 -3.42
CA SER A 108 6.53 22.96 -3.99
C SER A 108 5.17 22.26 -4.01
N GLN A 109 5.15 20.93 -4.02
CA GLN A 109 3.99 20.04 -3.89
C GLN A 109 4.50 18.65 -3.57
N LEU A 110 3.64 17.77 -3.06
CA LEU A 110 3.98 16.37 -2.90
C LEU A 110 4.29 15.75 -4.27
N LYS A 111 5.35 14.97 -4.34
CA LYS A 111 5.82 14.39 -5.60
C LYS A 111 4.76 13.49 -6.25
N ARG A 112 4.04 12.74 -5.43
CA ARG A 112 2.85 11.98 -5.80
C ARG A 112 1.72 12.44 -4.90
N THR A 113 0.67 12.98 -5.50
CA THR A 113 -0.46 13.55 -4.75
C THR A 113 -1.25 12.44 -4.06
N PRO A 114 -1.26 12.36 -2.71
CA PRO A 114 -1.98 11.32 -2.00
C PRO A 114 -3.49 11.36 -2.29
N ILE A 115 -4.12 10.19 -2.33
CA ILE A 115 -5.57 10.09 -2.41
C ILE A 115 -6.18 9.90 -1.02
N PHE A 116 -7.26 10.64 -0.77
CA PHE A 116 -8.16 10.47 0.36
C PHE A 116 -9.46 9.83 -0.15
N THR A 117 -9.86 8.71 0.45
CA THR A 117 -11.07 7.98 0.03
C THR A 117 -11.80 7.42 1.24
N GLY A 118 -13.12 7.64 1.30
CA GLY A 118 -13.98 7.12 2.37
C GLY A 118 -14.58 5.77 2.02
N PHE A 119 -14.66 4.90 3.02
CA PHE A 119 -15.23 3.55 2.93
C PHE A 119 -16.10 3.21 4.13
N GLU A 120 -16.96 2.22 3.93
CA GLU A 120 -17.80 1.61 4.95
C GLU A 120 -17.68 0.08 4.90
N SER A 121 -17.57 -0.57 6.04
CA SER A 121 -17.62 -2.03 6.16
C SER A 121 -18.29 -2.43 7.47
N GLY A 122 -19.36 -3.17 7.39
CA GLY A 122 -20.20 -3.47 8.56
C GLY A 122 -20.66 -2.20 9.25
N TRP A 123 -20.30 -2.03 10.51
CA TRP A 123 -20.66 -0.84 11.31
C TRP A 123 -19.57 0.26 11.28
N ARG A 124 -18.51 0.06 10.53
CA ARG A 124 -17.35 0.96 10.51
C ARG A 124 -17.35 1.87 9.29
N LYS A 125 -17.26 3.16 9.57
CA LYS A 125 -16.95 4.19 8.57
C LYS A 125 -15.52 4.65 8.80
N PHE A 126 -14.74 4.72 7.75
CA PHE A 126 -13.34 5.12 7.82
C PHE A 126 -12.88 5.74 6.50
N SER A 127 -11.80 6.46 6.58
CA SER A 127 -11.14 7.00 5.40
C SER A 127 -9.70 6.54 5.31
N ILE A 128 -9.24 6.34 4.09
CA ILE A 128 -7.88 5.94 3.79
C ILE A 128 -7.18 7.07 3.06
N VAL A 129 -5.98 7.41 3.52
CA VAL A 129 -5.02 8.26 2.83
C VAL A 129 -3.92 7.34 2.29
N SER A 130 -3.93 7.07 0.99
CA SER A 130 -2.86 6.29 0.36
C SER A 130 -1.73 7.21 -0.08
N VAL A 131 -0.51 6.85 0.28
CA VAL A 131 0.70 7.63 0.03
C VAL A 131 1.74 6.83 -0.75
N HIS A 132 2.57 7.53 -1.52
CA HIS A 132 3.83 7.05 -2.07
C HIS A 132 4.83 8.21 -1.99
N LEU A 133 5.61 8.24 -0.90
CA LEU A 133 6.49 9.36 -0.59
C LEU A 133 7.79 9.32 -1.39
N HIS A 134 8.57 10.38 -1.30
CA HIS A 134 9.83 10.54 -2.03
C HIS A 134 10.82 9.40 -1.70
N PRO A 135 11.32 8.64 -2.69
CA PRO A 135 12.29 7.57 -2.48
C PRO A 135 13.71 8.10 -2.32
N GLY A 136 14.63 7.21 -1.98
CA GLY A 136 16.06 7.47 -1.88
C GLY A 136 16.56 7.58 -0.46
N ASP A 137 17.85 7.23 -0.26
CA ASP A 137 18.53 7.15 1.03
C ASP A 137 19.53 8.32 1.25
N GLY A 138 19.65 9.22 0.28
CA GLY A 138 20.50 10.40 0.37
C GLY A 138 19.97 11.43 1.37
N THR A 139 20.87 12.25 1.91
CA THR A 139 20.51 13.32 2.86
C THR A 139 19.44 14.28 2.30
N ASN A 140 19.52 14.59 1.00
CA ASN A 140 18.56 15.44 0.33
C ASN A 140 17.20 14.74 0.18
N ASP A 141 17.20 13.44 -0.16
CA ASP A 141 15.99 12.65 -0.29
C ASP A 141 15.25 12.53 1.05
N LYS A 142 15.99 12.30 2.14
CA LYS A 142 15.45 12.32 3.50
C LYS A 142 14.84 13.68 3.85
N ALA A 143 15.48 14.79 3.49
CA ALA A 143 14.97 16.14 3.75
C ALA A 143 13.66 16.40 2.97
N ILE A 144 13.58 15.97 1.71
CA ILE A 144 12.36 16.08 0.88
C ILE A 144 11.24 15.25 1.52
N ARG A 145 11.48 13.99 1.81
CA ARG A 145 10.51 13.07 2.42
C ARG A 145 10.00 13.58 3.77
N LYS A 146 10.91 14.12 4.60
CA LYS A 146 10.53 14.75 5.87
C LYS A 146 9.56 15.90 5.68
N GLU A 147 9.82 16.73 4.68
CA GLU A 147 8.99 17.88 4.38
C GLU A 147 7.64 17.45 3.76
N GLU A 148 7.62 16.45 2.89
CA GLU A 148 6.37 15.85 2.39
C GLU A 148 5.48 15.36 3.54
N VAL A 149 6.05 14.62 4.49
CA VAL A 149 5.33 14.14 5.68
C VAL A 149 4.81 15.30 6.52
N ARG A 150 5.64 16.32 6.80
CA ARG A 150 5.23 17.50 7.56
C ARG A 150 4.04 18.20 6.93
N LEU A 151 4.09 18.45 5.62
CA LEU A 151 3.03 19.12 4.88
C LEU A 151 1.74 18.30 4.84
N LEU A 152 1.85 17.00 4.58
CA LEU A 152 0.71 16.08 4.61
C LEU A 152 0.01 16.10 5.97
N ILE A 153 0.77 15.95 7.05
CA ILE A 153 0.24 15.93 8.42
C ILE A 153 -0.44 17.26 8.77
N GLU A 154 0.09 18.41 8.34
CA GLU A 154 -0.55 19.71 8.56
C GLU A 154 -1.93 19.79 7.86
N VAL A 155 -2.08 19.22 6.67
CA VAL A 155 -3.38 19.15 5.99
C VAL A 155 -4.33 18.19 6.73
N LEU A 156 -3.84 17.02 7.15
CA LEU A 156 -4.66 16.03 7.83
C LEU A 156 -5.13 16.52 9.21
N LYS A 157 -4.30 17.25 9.96
CA LYS A 157 -4.70 17.91 11.21
C LYS A 157 -5.88 18.86 11.02
N LYS A 158 -5.94 19.58 9.90
CA LYS A 158 -7.09 20.45 9.59
C LYS A 158 -8.35 19.62 9.34
N LYS A 159 -8.23 18.52 8.59
CA LYS A 159 -9.36 17.62 8.32
C LYS A 159 -9.89 16.94 9.58
N LEU A 160 -9.02 16.47 10.47
CA LEU A 160 -9.40 15.84 11.74
C LEU A 160 -10.16 16.77 12.70
N LYS A 161 -10.06 18.10 12.51
CA LYS A 161 -10.83 19.10 13.30
C LYS A 161 -12.25 19.29 12.79
N VAL A 162 -12.58 18.80 11.60
CA VAL A 162 -13.91 18.90 11.01
C VAL A 162 -14.79 17.80 11.61
N PRO A 163 -15.98 18.14 12.14
CA PRO A 163 -16.80 17.19 12.87
C PRO A 163 -17.56 16.18 12.00
N GLU A 164 -17.27 16.10 10.70
CA GLU A 164 -17.86 15.10 9.81
C GLU A 164 -17.32 13.69 10.11
N THR A 165 -18.21 12.71 10.02
CA THR A 165 -17.92 11.32 10.33
C THR A 165 -16.88 10.69 9.41
N GLU A 166 -16.72 11.19 8.18
CA GLU A 166 -15.76 10.70 7.18
C GLU A 166 -14.30 10.91 7.58
N TYR A 167 -14.01 11.85 8.50
CA TYR A 167 -12.65 12.14 8.96
C TYR A 167 -12.33 11.54 10.34
N ARG A 168 -13.30 10.89 10.97
CA ARG A 168 -13.18 10.44 12.36
C ARG A 168 -12.23 9.25 12.53
N ASN A 169 -12.30 8.28 11.61
CA ASN A 169 -11.44 7.11 11.58
C ASN A 169 -10.59 7.21 10.32
N MET A 170 -9.35 7.67 10.46
CA MET A 170 -8.46 7.92 9.34
C MET A 170 -7.25 6.99 9.40
N ILE A 171 -6.95 6.36 8.26
CA ILE A 171 -5.84 5.44 8.10
C ILE A 171 -4.89 6.02 7.03
N ILE A 172 -3.63 6.26 7.39
CA ILE A 172 -2.56 6.55 6.43
C ILE A 172 -1.87 5.23 6.11
N LEU A 173 -1.75 4.89 4.84
CA LEU A 173 -1.06 3.68 4.40
C LEU A 173 -0.38 3.88 3.06
N GLY A 174 0.57 3.02 2.75
CA GLY A 174 1.23 3.00 1.45
C GLY A 174 2.74 2.84 1.56
N ASP A 175 3.38 3.03 0.43
CA ASP A 175 4.83 3.11 0.33
C ASP A 175 5.31 4.46 0.87
N THR A 176 5.73 4.45 2.12
CA THR A 176 6.21 5.66 2.80
C THR A 176 7.66 5.96 2.50
N ASN A 177 8.38 5.02 1.88
CA ASN A 177 9.84 5.11 1.68
C ASN A 177 10.62 5.52 2.94
N LEU A 178 10.05 5.28 4.15
CA LEU A 178 10.70 5.53 5.42
C LEU A 178 11.66 4.40 5.77
N TYR A 179 12.90 4.75 6.03
CA TYR A 179 13.93 3.82 6.46
C TYR A 179 13.84 3.58 7.98
N GLU A 180 14.53 2.57 8.47
CA GLU A 180 14.52 2.22 9.89
C GLU A 180 15.04 3.37 10.78
N ASP A 181 16.01 4.15 10.28
CA ASP A 181 16.60 5.30 10.97
C ASP A 181 15.82 6.63 10.79
N ASP A 182 14.74 6.65 10.01
CA ASP A 182 13.86 7.82 9.83
C ASP A 182 12.90 8.05 11.02
N THR A 183 13.35 7.71 12.23
CA THR A 183 12.54 7.81 13.44
C THR A 183 12.04 9.23 13.75
N ASP A 184 12.81 10.24 13.37
CA ASP A 184 12.41 11.65 13.47
C ASP A 184 11.27 12.01 12.51
N ILE A 185 11.15 11.33 11.36
CA ILE A 185 10.05 11.52 10.41
C ILE A 185 8.81 10.75 10.87
N VAL A 186 8.97 9.51 11.32
CA VAL A 186 7.88 8.73 11.94
C VAL A 186 7.25 9.51 13.10
N LYS A 187 8.08 10.17 13.92
CA LYS A 187 7.62 10.98 15.04
C LYS A 187 6.72 12.14 14.60
N ILE A 188 6.92 12.75 13.44
CA ILE A 188 6.02 13.80 12.91
C ILE A 188 4.59 13.26 12.75
N ILE A 189 4.45 11.99 12.34
CA ILE A 189 3.16 11.32 12.19
C ILE A 189 2.58 10.99 13.57
N THR A 190 3.36 10.32 14.42
CA THR A 190 2.89 9.79 15.70
C THR A 190 2.64 10.88 16.76
N ASP A 191 3.29 12.03 16.69
CA ASP A 191 2.99 13.20 17.55
C ASP A 191 1.59 13.81 17.28
N THR A 192 0.82 13.25 16.33
CA THR A 192 -0.49 13.79 15.90
C THR A 192 -1.66 12.85 16.13
N GLN A 193 -1.59 11.95 17.09
CA GLN A 193 -2.59 10.92 17.39
C GLN A 193 -2.71 9.81 16.33
N PHE A 194 -1.83 9.75 15.33
CA PHE A 194 -1.68 8.55 14.51
C PHE A 194 -0.75 7.56 15.21
N GLU A 195 -1.19 6.33 15.31
CA GLU A 195 -0.38 5.24 15.86
C GLU A 195 -0.01 4.27 14.76
N GLU A 196 1.26 3.86 14.70
CA GLU A 196 1.66 2.79 13.78
C GLU A 196 1.13 1.46 14.28
N SER A 197 0.57 0.64 13.39
CA SER A 197 0.07 -0.67 13.78
C SER A 197 1.17 -1.56 14.35
N ASN A 198 0.94 -2.10 15.55
CA ASN A 198 1.85 -3.05 16.20
C ASN A 198 2.06 -4.32 15.35
N GLY A 199 1.09 -4.68 14.52
CA GLY A 199 1.19 -5.79 13.58
C GLY A 199 2.27 -5.61 12.52
N LEU A 200 2.78 -4.37 12.30
CA LEU A 200 3.75 -4.04 11.24
C LEU A 200 5.08 -3.51 11.76
N ILE A 201 5.15 -3.00 13.00
CA ILE A 201 6.38 -2.42 13.56
C ILE A 201 7.55 -3.41 13.42
N GLY A 202 8.64 -2.94 12.81
CA GLY A 202 9.88 -3.70 12.66
C GLY A 202 9.84 -4.82 11.60
N LYS A 203 8.77 -4.94 10.82
CA LYS A 203 8.67 -5.94 9.76
C LYS A 203 9.16 -5.40 8.43
N PHE A 204 10.04 -6.14 7.78
CA PHE A 204 10.54 -5.79 6.44
C PHE A 204 9.45 -6.00 5.38
N THR A 205 9.27 -5.02 4.50
CA THR A 205 8.20 -4.98 3.51
C THR A 205 8.68 -5.07 2.07
N ASN A 206 10.00 -5.03 1.85
CA ASN A 206 10.58 -5.25 0.53
C ASN A 206 10.99 -6.71 0.32
N THR A 207 11.15 -7.12 -0.93
CA THR A 207 11.51 -8.51 -1.30
C THR A 207 12.90 -8.95 -0.86
N SER A 208 13.77 -8.01 -0.53
CA SER A 208 15.10 -8.30 0.04
C SER A 208 15.04 -8.53 1.54
N LEU A 209 13.90 -8.29 2.19
CA LEU A 209 13.68 -8.43 3.63
C LEU A 209 14.70 -7.63 4.47
N ASN A 210 14.93 -6.38 4.10
CA ASN A 210 15.90 -5.52 4.75
C ASN A 210 15.46 -4.05 4.87
N GLN A 211 14.24 -3.69 4.42
CA GLN A 211 13.69 -2.35 4.50
C GLN A 211 12.21 -2.36 4.90
N ILE A 212 11.77 -1.30 5.60
CA ILE A 212 10.42 -1.10 6.11
C ILE A 212 9.79 0.08 5.36
N TYR A 213 9.52 -0.08 4.06
CA TYR A 213 8.99 1.01 3.23
C TYR A 213 7.49 1.20 3.38
N ASP A 214 6.75 0.10 3.53
CA ASP A 214 5.29 0.12 3.57
C ASP A 214 4.81 0.11 5.00
N ARG A 215 3.98 1.10 5.37
CA ARG A 215 3.50 1.30 6.74
C ARG A 215 2.01 1.59 6.77
N ILE A 216 1.38 1.33 7.92
CA ILE A 216 -0.01 1.68 8.21
C ILE A 216 -0.08 2.40 9.54
N PHE A 217 -0.60 3.63 9.53
CA PHE A 217 -0.83 4.46 10.71
C PHE A 217 -2.33 4.71 10.86
N LEU A 218 -2.84 4.64 12.08
CA LEU A 218 -4.25 4.76 12.39
C LEU A 218 -4.49 5.93 13.35
N ASN A 219 -5.44 6.79 13.03
CA ASN A 219 -6.06 7.73 13.95
C ASN A 219 -7.54 7.36 14.00
N VAL A 220 -7.95 6.60 15.00
CA VAL A 220 -9.25 5.94 15.08
C VAL A 220 -9.84 6.08 16.48
N ASP A 221 -11.16 5.97 16.57
CA ASP A 221 -11.85 6.04 17.86
C ASP A 221 -11.82 4.69 18.61
N ASP A 222 -12.21 4.69 19.88
CA ASP A 222 -12.19 3.53 20.76
C ASP A 222 -13.04 2.34 20.26
N TYR A 223 -13.95 2.60 19.34
CA TYR A 223 -14.82 1.57 18.75
C TYR A 223 -14.24 0.96 17.46
N PHE A 224 -13.22 1.58 16.89
CA PHE A 224 -12.52 1.07 15.72
C PHE A 224 -11.34 0.22 16.19
N LYS A 225 -11.47 -1.09 16.14
CA LYS A 225 -10.47 -2.01 16.69
C LYS A 225 -9.81 -2.83 15.58
N ILE A 226 -8.51 -3.01 15.71
CA ILE A 226 -7.80 -4.07 14.99
C ILE A 226 -8.14 -5.40 15.67
N ALA A 227 -8.40 -6.43 14.88
CA ALA A 227 -8.62 -7.77 15.42
C ALA A 227 -7.36 -8.30 16.09
N THR A 228 -7.51 -9.03 17.17
CA THR A 228 -6.39 -9.65 17.88
C THR A 228 -6.50 -11.17 17.82
N ASP A 229 -5.36 -11.84 17.97
CA ASP A 229 -5.30 -13.28 18.19
C ASP A 229 -5.67 -13.62 19.66
N GLU A 230 -5.61 -14.89 20.02
CA GLU A 230 -5.89 -15.40 21.38
C GLU A 230 -4.92 -14.87 22.45
N ASN A 231 -3.76 -14.36 22.06
CA ASN A 231 -2.76 -13.77 22.94
C ASN A 231 -2.89 -12.25 23.06
N GLY A 232 -3.87 -11.64 22.37
CA GLY A 232 -4.06 -10.19 22.32
C GLY A 232 -3.13 -9.47 21.33
N THR A 233 -2.44 -10.20 20.46
CA THR A 233 -1.57 -9.61 19.42
C THR A 233 -2.43 -9.16 18.23
N GLU A 234 -2.19 -7.96 17.72
CA GLU A 234 -2.87 -7.46 16.54
C GLU A 234 -2.68 -8.38 15.33
N LYS A 235 -3.79 -8.73 14.68
CA LYS A 235 -3.76 -9.49 13.44
C LYS A 235 -3.39 -8.57 12.29
N GLY A 236 -2.15 -8.66 11.90
CA GLY A 236 -1.57 -7.91 10.81
C GLY A 236 -0.17 -8.38 10.49
N GLY A 237 0.33 -7.98 9.35
CA GLY A 237 1.68 -8.38 8.97
C GLY A 237 2.03 -8.09 7.54
N VAL A 238 3.12 -8.71 7.14
CA VAL A 238 3.64 -8.69 5.77
C VAL A 238 3.40 -10.06 5.16
N PHE A 239 2.76 -10.10 4.00
CA PHE A 239 2.57 -11.33 3.27
C PHE A 239 3.74 -11.57 2.32
N ASN A 240 4.65 -12.49 2.69
CA ASN A 240 5.76 -12.86 1.82
C ASN A 240 5.27 -13.77 0.68
N LEU A 241 4.79 -13.17 -0.38
CA LEU A 241 4.22 -13.87 -1.53
C LEU A 241 5.21 -14.83 -2.20
N PHE A 242 6.53 -14.59 -2.11
CA PHE A 242 7.55 -15.42 -2.72
C PHE A 242 7.86 -16.72 -1.95
N GLU A 243 7.17 -16.97 -0.85
CA GLU A 243 7.11 -18.30 -0.23
C GLU A 243 6.12 -19.24 -0.96
N TYR A 244 5.21 -18.66 -1.76
CA TYR A 244 4.14 -19.42 -2.44
C TYR A 244 4.29 -19.43 -3.96
N VAL A 245 4.76 -18.33 -4.55
CA VAL A 245 4.91 -18.15 -6.00
C VAL A 245 6.32 -17.66 -6.32
N TYR A 246 6.85 -18.06 -7.46
CA TYR A 246 8.21 -17.71 -7.87
C TYR A 246 9.25 -18.00 -6.78
N GLN A 247 9.15 -19.21 -6.21
CA GLN A 247 10.02 -19.66 -5.13
C GLN A 247 11.47 -19.75 -5.58
N ASN A 248 12.39 -19.44 -4.67
CA ASN A 248 13.82 -19.51 -4.94
C ASN A 248 14.35 -20.94 -4.85
N THR A 249 13.80 -21.85 -5.65
CA THR A 249 14.28 -23.23 -5.79
C THR A 249 14.86 -23.47 -7.17
N PRO A 250 15.89 -24.34 -7.32
CA PRO A 250 16.47 -24.62 -8.63
C PRO A 250 15.45 -25.13 -9.65
N THR A 251 14.50 -25.96 -9.21
CA THR A 251 13.45 -26.51 -10.07
C THR A 251 12.49 -25.42 -10.56
N GLU A 252 12.06 -24.51 -9.69
CA GLU A 252 11.19 -23.39 -10.03
C GLU A 252 11.91 -22.45 -11.01
N ILE A 253 13.13 -22.05 -10.69
CA ILE A 253 13.93 -21.13 -11.53
C ILE A 253 14.15 -21.69 -12.93
N ALA A 254 14.41 -22.99 -13.05
CA ALA A 254 14.65 -23.65 -14.34
C ALA A 254 13.45 -23.56 -15.30
N GLN A 255 12.22 -23.51 -14.79
CA GLN A 255 11.01 -23.35 -15.60
C GLN A 255 10.98 -22.02 -16.35
N TYR A 256 11.61 -20.98 -15.79
CA TYR A 256 11.60 -19.63 -16.32
C TYR A 256 12.89 -19.24 -17.07
N HIS A 257 13.85 -20.15 -17.25
CA HIS A 257 15.12 -19.83 -17.94
C HIS A 257 14.88 -19.23 -19.33
N HIS A 258 13.96 -19.78 -20.13
CA HIS A 258 13.66 -19.27 -21.46
C HIS A 258 13.10 -17.84 -21.43
N LEU A 259 12.18 -17.55 -20.51
CA LEU A 259 11.62 -16.21 -20.32
C LEU A 259 12.68 -15.21 -19.84
N MET A 260 13.56 -15.63 -18.94
CA MET A 260 14.64 -14.77 -18.48
C MET A 260 15.63 -14.42 -19.61
N LEU A 261 15.88 -15.34 -20.53
CA LEU A 261 16.70 -15.08 -21.72
C LEU A 261 16.02 -14.13 -22.70
N GLU A 262 14.69 -14.22 -22.86
CA GLU A 262 13.90 -13.31 -23.69
C GLU A 262 13.85 -11.89 -23.11
N HIS A 263 13.80 -11.77 -21.78
CA HIS A 263 13.63 -10.49 -21.09
C HIS A 263 14.92 -9.72 -20.86
N LYS A 264 16.04 -10.42 -20.79
CA LYS A 264 17.32 -9.76 -20.49
C LYS A 264 17.92 -9.12 -21.74
N ASP A 265 18.29 -7.84 -21.63
CA ASP A 265 18.91 -7.10 -22.74
C ASP A 265 20.17 -7.79 -23.29
N ASP A 266 20.98 -8.37 -22.41
CA ASP A 266 22.12 -9.18 -22.79
C ASP A 266 22.00 -10.59 -22.19
N PRO A 267 21.30 -11.53 -22.88
CA PRO A 267 21.12 -12.89 -22.42
C PRO A 267 22.41 -13.71 -22.35
N SER A 268 23.48 -13.31 -23.08
CA SER A 268 24.76 -14.01 -23.08
C SER A 268 25.43 -14.04 -21.70
N THR A 269 24.99 -13.20 -20.78
CA THR A 269 25.47 -13.14 -19.40
C THR A 269 24.91 -14.24 -18.52
N LEU A 270 23.80 -14.90 -18.90
CA LEU A 270 23.16 -15.99 -18.17
C LEU A 270 23.73 -17.36 -18.57
N THR A 271 24.97 -17.64 -18.15
CA THR A 271 25.75 -18.80 -18.60
C THR A 271 25.80 -19.96 -17.59
N SER A 272 25.16 -19.82 -16.42
CA SER A 272 25.14 -20.87 -15.38
C SER A 272 23.92 -20.71 -14.47
N ASP A 273 23.54 -21.79 -13.81
CA ASP A 273 22.41 -21.81 -12.85
C ASP A 273 22.55 -20.74 -11.77
N ALA A 274 23.75 -20.50 -11.26
CA ALA A 274 24.01 -19.43 -10.29
C ALA A 274 23.69 -18.04 -10.83
N LYS A 275 23.97 -17.78 -12.12
CA LYS A 275 23.64 -16.50 -12.78
C LYS A 275 22.13 -16.39 -13.04
N PHE A 276 21.48 -17.47 -13.43
CA PHE A 276 20.01 -17.51 -13.52
C PHE A 276 19.37 -17.25 -12.16
N GLN A 277 19.82 -17.91 -11.11
CA GLN A 277 19.32 -17.69 -9.74
C GLN A 277 19.53 -16.24 -9.28
N SER A 278 20.69 -15.65 -9.53
CA SER A 278 20.96 -14.26 -9.19
C SER A 278 20.03 -13.31 -9.94
N TYR A 279 19.86 -13.49 -11.25
CA TYR A 279 18.98 -12.67 -12.07
C TYR A 279 17.50 -12.82 -11.69
N PHE A 280 17.06 -14.05 -11.44
CA PHE A 280 15.72 -14.37 -10.97
C PHE A 280 15.37 -13.59 -9.69
N ASN A 281 16.26 -13.66 -8.69
CA ASN A 281 16.00 -13.00 -7.40
C ASN A 281 16.15 -11.48 -7.44
N ALA A 282 17.13 -10.96 -8.18
CA ALA A 282 17.41 -9.53 -8.20
C ALA A 282 16.45 -8.74 -9.09
N TYR A 283 16.01 -9.33 -10.21
CA TYR A 283 15.27 -8.60 -11.23
C TYR A 283 13.99 -9.30 -11.68
N TRP A 284 14.08 -10.56 -12.12
CA TRP A 284 13.00 -11.18 -12.87
C TRP A 284 11.70 -11.28 -12.06
N LYS A 285 11.69 -11.96 -10.91
CA LYS A 285 10.49 -12.12 -10.09
C LYS A 285 9.90 -10.79 -9.59
N ARG A 286 10.76 -9.79 -9.35
CA ARG A 286 10.31 -8.45 -8.95
C ARG A 286 9.58 -7.72 -10.07
N ASN A 287 10.02 -7.91 -11.31
CA ASN A 287 9.34 -7.36 -12.48
C ASN A 287 8.08 -8.15 -12.82
N GLN A 288 8.01 -9.44 -12.43
CA GLN A 288 6.81 -10.25 -12.61
C GLN A 288 5.68 -9.82 -11.67
N ILE A 289 5.96 -9.53 -10.40
CA ILE A 289 4.94 -9.14 -9.44
C ILE A 289 5.26 -7.77 -8.83
N SER A 290 6.17 -7.71 -7.86
CA SER A 290 6.62 -6.47 -7.23
C SER A 290 7.92 -6.68 -6.45
N ASP A 291 8.63 -5.62 -6.14
CA ASP A 291 9.71 -5.55 -5.16
C ASP A 291 9.24 -5.14 -3.76
N HIS A 292 7.94 -4.87 -3.60
CA HIS A 292 7.26 -4.69 -2.33
C HIS A 292 6.37 -5.89 -2.00
N LEU A 293 6.21 -6.18 -0.71
CA LEU A 293 5.33 -7.20 -0.19
C LEU A 293 4.03 -6.59 0.33
N PRO A 294 2.87 -7.24 0.15
CA PRO A 294 1.62 -6.75 0.72
C PRO A 294 1.70 -6.62 2.23
N VAL A 295 1.33 -5.46 2.77
CA VAL A 295 1.15 -5.24 4.21
C VAL A 295 -0.33 -5.20 4.53
N TRP A 296 -0.75 -5.80 5.65
CA TRP A 296 -2.17 -5.96 5.93
C TRP A 296 -2.52 -5.91 7.41
N LEU A 297 -3.78 -5.57 7.68
CA LEU A 297 -4.42 -5.59 8.99
C LEU A 297 -5.81 -6.21 8.90
N GLU A 298 -6.23 -6.89 9.97
CA GLU A 298 -7.62 -7.31 10.15
C GLU A 298 -8.36 -6.32 11.05
N ILE A 299 -9.37 -5.65 10.49
CA ILE A 299 -10.20 -4.67 11.20
C ILE A 299 -11.50 -5.35 11.64
N GLN A 300 -11.90 -5.16 12.90
CA GLN A 300 -13.21 -5.59 13.39
C GLN A 300 -14.28 -4.66 12.84
N THR A 301 -15.16 -5.19 11.99
CA THR A 301 -16.22 -4.41 11.34
C THR A 301 -17.58 -4.57 12.02
N GLU A 302 -17.70 -5.52 12.93
CA GLU A 302 -18.93 -5.79 13.70
C GLU A 302 -18.64 -5.74 15.19
N SER A 303 -19.57 -5.15 15.95
CA SER A 303 -19.53 -5.03 17.41
C SER A 303 -20.88 -5.32 18.03
N SER A 304 -21.76 -6.05 17.35
CA SER A 304 -23.12 -6.33 17.83
C SER A 304 -23.11 -7.01 19.18
N ASP A 305 -22.27 -8.01 19.39
CA ASP A 305 -22.17 -8.75 20.64
C ASP A 305 -21.67 -7.88 21.80
N GLU A 306 -20.66 -7.04 21.56
CA GLU A 306 -20.17 -6.09 22.56
C GLU A 306 -21.23 -5.06 22.90
N PHE A 307 -21.92 -4.49 21.90
CA PHE A 307 -23.00 -3.54 22.10
C PHE A 307 -24.15 -4.14 22.89
N LEU A 308 -24.59 -5.36 22.55
CA LEU A 308 -25.66 -6.06 23.25
C LEU A 308 -25.26 -6.39 24.68
N SER A 309 -24.04 -6.84 24.93
CA SER A 309 -23.52 -7.11 26.28
C SER A 309 -23.54 -5.86 27.17
N ILE A 310 -23.12 -4.71 26.63
CA ILE A 310 -23.15 -3.43 27.35
C ILE A 310 -24.61 -3.02 27.68
N LYS A 311 -25.53 -3.25 26.75
CA LYS A 311 -26.97 -2.97 26.94
C LYS A 311 -27.58 -3.86 28.03
N LEU A 312 -27.31 -5.17 27.98
CA LEU A 312 -27.80 -6.13 28.94
C LEU A 312 -27.28 -5.88 30.37
N ASN A 313 -26.03 -5.47 30.50
CA ASN A 313 -25.41 -5.13 31.78
C ASN A 313 -25.92 -3.79 32.38
N LYS A 314 -26.63 -2.97 31.60
CA LYS A 314 -27.23 -1.70 32.04
C LYS A 314 -28.72 -1.82 32.36
N MET A 315 -29.32 -2.97 32.11
CA MET A 315 -30.70 -3.33 32.48
C MET A 315 -30.72 -4.06 33.81
#